data_cca59d2bfe1922e03f70873a4683cc4f
#
_entry.id   cca59d2bfe1922e03f70873a4683cc4f
#
_cell.length_a   1.000
_cell.length_b   1.000
_cell.length_c   1.000
_cell.angle_alpha   90.00
_cell.angle_beta   90.00
_cell.angle_gamma   90.00
#
_symmetry.space_group_name_H-M   'P 1'
#
loop_
_entity.id
_entity.type
_entity.pdbx_description
1 polymer ?
#
loop_
_entity_poly.entity_id
_entity_poly.type
_entity_poly.pdbx_seq_one_letter_code
_entity_poly.pdbx_strand_id
1 'polypeptide(L)'
;WDYASNVSSERLTRLANSGAEHLYVCPGVQGWNQLINKYHEAYENISRMARYGHECHAMGLLNTDWGDYGHINHPDFSRIGMIYGAAFSWNADILPEEEINRQISVLEFGDASGKLVSVLDLLCHQDAYPWRTAVMVQEALELHQDKEEAAELLRSCAEGDADAANASI
;
A
#
# COMPACT_ATOMS: atom_id res chain seq x y z
N TRP A 1 12.92 -3.01 1.48
CA TRP A 1 11.50 -2.72 1.29
C TRP A 1 11.27 -1.83 0.07
N ASP A 2 10.13 -1.98 -0.56
CA ASP A 2 9.63 -1.10 -1.60
C ASP A 2 8.12 -1.22 -1.66
N TYR A 3 7.41 -0.10 -1.82
CA TYR A 3 5.93 -0.07 -1.74
C TYR A 3 5.27 0.39 -3.04
N ALA A 4 6.06 0.70 -4.07
CA ALA A 4 5.51 1.08 -5.36
C ALA A 4 4.76 -0.07 -6.02
N SER A 5 3.58 0.18 -6.58
CA SER A 5 2.82 -0.81 -7.34
C SER A 5 3.58 -1.27 -8.59
N ASN A 6 4.39 -0.39 -9.17
CA ASN A 6 5.24 -0.65 -10.33
C ASN A 6 6.70 -0.99 -9.96
N VAL A 7 6.95 -1.49 -8.75
CA VAL A 7 8.29 -1.87 -8.29
C VAL A 7 9.03 -2.72 -9.34
N SER A 8 10.31 -2.39 -9.59
CA SER A 8 11.15 -3.15 -10.50
C SER A 8 12.05 -4.15 -9.75
N SER A 9 12.48 -5.19 -10.45
CA SER A 9 13.42 -6.19 -9.89
C SER A 9 14.87 -5.68 -9.75
N GLU A 10 15.22 -4.56 -10.37
CA GLU A 10 16.62 -4.10 -10.50
C GLU A 10 17.36 -3.95 -9.18
N ARG A 11 16.71 -3.34 -8.17
CA ARG A 11 17.30 -3.13 -6.85
C ARG A 11 17.57 -4.46 -6.15
N LEU A 12 16.60 -5.37 -6.19
CA LEU A 12 16.72 -6.68 -5.55
C LEU A 12 17.77 -7.55 -6.26
N THR A 13 17.76 -7.56 -7.59
CA THR A 13 18.76 -8.26 -8.41
C THR A 13 20.18 -7.74 -8.12
N ARG A 14 20.35 -6.42 -7.99
CA ARG A 14 21.63 -5.82 -7.63
C ARG A 14 22.11 -6.26 -6.24
N LEU A 15 21.20 -6.31 -5.25
CA LEU A 15 21.53 -6.79 -3.90
C LEU A 15 21.89 -8.27 -3.89
N ALA A 16 21.14 -9.12 -4.59
CA ALA A 16 21.43 -10.54 -4.71
C ALA A 16 22.80 -10.77 -5.35
N ASN A 17 23.12 -10.04 -6.43
CA ASN A 17 24.40 -10.15 -7.12
C ASN A 17 25.58 -9.56 -6.33
N SER A 18 25.35 -8.76 -5.31
CA SER A 18 26.40 -8.22 -4.43
C SER A 18 26.91 -9.22 -3.37
N GLY A 19 26.36 -10.43 -3.33
CA GLY A 19 26.70 -11.46 -2.35
C GLY A 19 25.92 -11.35 -1.03
N ALA A 20 24.79 -10.63 -1.02
CA ALA A 20 23.91 -10.62 0.14
C ALA A 20 23.26 -12.00 0.33
N GLU A 21 23.59 -12.67 1.45
CA GLU A 21 23.16 -14.05 1.71
C GLU A 21 21.77 -14.17 2.35
N HIS A 22 21.29 -13.12 3.02
CA HIS A 22 20.07 -13.15 3.81
C HIS A 22 19.11 -12.05 3.40
N LEU A 23 18.52 -12.21 2.22
CA LEU A 23 17.56 -11.26 1.68
C LEU A 23 16.13 -11.59 2.12
N TYR A 24 15.41 -10.58 2.53
CA TYR A 24 13.96 -10.59 2.67
C TYR A 24 13.35 -9.53 1.76
N VAL A 25 12.20 -9.82 1.20
CA VAL A 25 11.39 -8.82 0.50
C VAL A 25 10.29 -8.32 1.43
N CYS A 26 10.11 -7.01 1.51
CA CYS A 26 9.17 -6.39 2.44
C CYS A 26 8.20 -5.49 1.65
N PRO A 27 7.12 -6.06 1.07
CA PRO A 27 6.01 -5.29 0.49
C PRO A 27 5.09 -4.74 1.58
N GLY A 28 4.06 -4.01 1.18
CA GLY A 28 3.09 -3.46 2.11
C GLY A 28 1.65 -3.50 1.64
N VAL A 29 0.73 -3.51 2.61
CA VAL A 29 -0.72 -3.62 2.39
C VAL A 29 -1.40 -2.31 1.99
N GLN A 30 -0.64 -1.22 1.82
CA GLN A 30 -1.11 0.09 1.33
C GLN A 30 -2.20 0.72 2.22
N GLY A 31 -2.07 0.58 3.56
CA GLY A 31 -3.04 1.10 4.53
C GLY A 31 -2.67 2.48 5.11
N TRP A 32 -1.42 2.92 4.97
CA TRP A 32 -0.94 4.18 5.54
C TRP A 32 -1.59 5.38 4.87
N ASN A 33 -1.98 6.34 5.69
CA ASN A 33 -2.65 7.58 5.27
C ASN A 33 -3.99 7.39 4.53
N GLN A 34 -4.60 6.20 4.59
CA GLN A 34 -5.83 5.87 3.89
C GLN A 34 -6.95 5.52 4.86
N LEU A 35 -8.19 5.87 4.53
CA LEU A 35 -9.38 5.37 5.23
C LEU A 35 -9.67 3.91 4.87
N ILE A 36 -9.41 3.55 3.61
CA ILE A 36 -9.53 2.19 3.07
C ILE A 36 -8.23 1.90 2.34
N ASN A 37 -7.63 0.72 2.55
CA ASN A 37 -6.38 0.33 1.89
C ASN A 37 -6.53 0.34 0.36
N LYS A 38 -5.47 0.73 -0.34
CA LYS A 38 -5.41 0.69 -1.82
C LYS A 38 -5.10 -0.72 -2.28
N TYR A 39 -6.16 -1.49 -2.57
CA TYR A 39 -6.03 -2.94 -2.79
C TYR A 39 -5.34 -3.29 -4.09
N HIS A 40 -5.61 -2.57 -5.17
CA HIS A 40 -4.90 -2.78 -6.43
C HIS A 40 -3.39 -2.55 -6.27
N GLU A 41 -2.99 -1.44 -5.64
CA GLU A 41 -1.58 -1.14 -5.40
C GLU A 41 -0.93 -2.16 -4.46
N ALA A 42 -1.67 -2.63 -3.45
CA ALA A 42 -1.20 -3.71 -2.57
C ALA A 42 -0.99 -5.01 -3.33
N TYR A 43 -1.96 -5.42 -4.17
CA TYR A 43 -1.85 -6.61 -5.02
C TYR A 43 -0.62 -6.53 -5.93
N GLU A 44 -0.48 -5.45 -6.69
CA GLU A 44 0.64 -5.24 -7.61
C GLU A 44 1.99 -5.26 -6.88
N ASN A 45 2.11 -4.54 -5.77
CA ASN A 45 3.33 -4.49 -4.97
C ASN A 45 3.69 -5.86 -4.38
N ILE A 46 2.75 -6.50 -3.69
CA ILE A 46 2.99 -7.76 -2.97
C ILE A 46 3.30 -8.89 -3.95
N SER A 47 2.54 -9.03 -5.04
CA SER A 47 2.73 -10.08 -6.03
C SER A 47 4.07 -9.95 -6.76
N ARG A 48 4.45 -8.71 -7.17
CA ARG A 48 5.74 -8.43 -7.79
C ARG A 48 6.92 -8.69 -6.85
N MET A 49 6.83 -8.20 -5.61
CA MET A 49 7.88 -8.41 -4.62
C MET A 49 8.05 -9.90 -4.26
N ALA A 50 6.96 -10.65 -4.16
CA ALA A 50 7.02 -12.10 -3.94
C ALA A 50 7.72 -12.82 -5.09
N ARG A 51 7.34 -12.53 -6.33
CA ARG A 51 7.96 -13.10 -7.53
C ARG A 51 9.44 -12.76 -7.62
N TYR A 52 9.79 -11.48 -7.47
CA TYR A 52 11.20 -11.07 -7.52
C TYR A 52 12.04 -11.65 -6.38
N GLY A 53 11.44 -11.78 -5.18
CA GLY A 53 12.05 -12.47 -4.06
C GLY A 53 12.36 -13.93 -4.39
N HIS A 54 11.41 -14.63 -4.99
CA HIS A 54 11.61 -16.02 -5.44
C HIS A 54 12.71 -16.13 -6.49
N GLU A 55 12.69 -15.27 -7.53
CA GLU A 55 13.69 -15.24 -8.60
C GLU A 55 15.11 -14.93 -8.07
N CYS A 56 15.22 -14.12 -7.03
CA CYS A 56 16.48 -13.75 -6.38
C CYS A 56 16.87 -14.64 -5.18
N HIS A 57 16.16 -15.75 -4.96
CA HIS A 57 16.38 -16.69 -3.85
C HIS A 57 16.34 -16.00 -2.48
N ALA A 58 15.46 -15.04 -2.28
CA ALA A 58 15.23 -14.43 -0.98
C ALA A 58 14.76 -15.48 0.04
N MET A 59 15.16 -15.35 1.29
CA MET A 59 14.80 -16.26 2.39
C MET A 59 13.31 -16.23 2.72
N GLY A 60 12.64 -15.11 2.44
CA GLY A 60 11.23 -14.95 2.75
C GLY A 60 10.67 -13.59 2.40
N LEU A 61 9.37 -13.46 2.68
CA LEU A 61 8.59 -12.25 2.51
C LEU A 61 8.08 -11.79 3.88
N LEU A 62 8.29 -10.53 4.20
CA LEU A 62 7.71 -9.86 5.36
C LEU A 62 6.68 -8.84 4.86
N ASN A 63 5.41 -9.23 4.84
CA ASN A 63 4.33 -8.32 4.48
C ASN A 63 4.10 -7.30 5.60
N THR A 64 4.06 -6.02 5.26
CA THR A 64 4.03 -4.93 6.25
C THR A 64 2.72 -4.16 6.20
N ASP A 65 2.29 -3.69 7.36
CA ASP A 65 1.19 -2.75 7.54
C ASP A 65 1.69 -1.56 8.37
N TRP A 66 1.69 -0.37 7.77
CA TRP A 66 2.22 0.83 8.39
C TRP A 66 1.09 1.75 8.83
N GLY A 67 1.23 2.25 10.04
CA GLY A 67 0.27 3.16 10.66
C GLY A 67 0.71 4.62 10.64
N ASP A 68 1.22 5.09 9.52
CA ASP A 68 1.70 6.46 9.38
C ASP A 68 0.63 7.47 9.78
N TYR A 69 1.04 8.49 10.52
CA TYR A 69 0.17 9.56 11.03
C TYR A 69 -1.07 9.05 11.79
N GLY A 70 -0.91 7.94 12.56
CA GLY A 70 -1.90 7.47 13.51
C GLY A 70 -2.82 6.34 13.03
N HIS A 71 -2.58 5.78 11.83
CA HIS A 71 -3.30 4.59 11.33
C HIS A 71 -4.83 4.73 11.39
N ILE A 72 -5.37 5.62 10.58
CA ILE A 72 -6.79 6.00 10.64
C ILE A 72 -7.77 4.97 10.08
N ASN A 73 -7.28 4.04 9.27
CA ASN A 73 -8.13 2.98 8.73
C ASN A 73 -8.45 1.93 9.79
N HIS A 74 -9.59 1.27 9.62
CA HIS A 74 -9.93 0.13 10.46
C HIS A 74 -9.00 -1.05 10.13
N PRO A 75 -8.44 -1.77 11.14
CA PRO A 75 -7.52 -2.88 10.90
C PRO A 75 -8.05 -3.98 9.97
N ASP A 76 -9.36 -4.20 9.93
CA ASP A 76 -9.98 -5.18 9.04
C ASP A 76 -9.77 -4.87 7.55
N PHE A 77 -9.53 -3.60 7.20
CA PHE A 77 -9.18 -3.25 5.82
C PHE A 77 -7.81 -3.78 5.40
N SER A 78 -6.87 -3.91 6.32
CA SER A 78 -5.55 -4.50 6.05
C SER A 78 -5.60 -6.02 5.85
N ARG A 79 -6.68 -6.69 6.28
CA ARG A 79 -6.85 -8.15 6.16
C ARG A 79 -6.72 -8.64 4.73
N ILE A 80 -7.28 -7.93 3.76
CA ILE A 80 -7.20 -8.25 2.33
C ILE A 80 -5.74 -8.29 1.87
N GLY A 81 -4.97 -7.24 2.16
CA GLY A 81 -3.54 -7.18 1.83
C GLY A 81 -2.72 -8.25 2.57
N MET A 82 -3.11 -8.61 3.79
CA MET A 82 -2.46 -9.72 4.50
C MET A 82 -2.75 -11.07 3.83
N ILE A 83 -3.94 -11.28 3.29
CA ILE A 83 -4.28 -12.48 2.51
C ILE A 83 -3.48 -12.52 1.21
N TYR A 84 -3.30 -11.39 0.50
CA TYR A 84 -2.39 -11.34 -0.66
C TYR A 84 -0.97 -11.78 -0.27
N GLY A 85 -0.44 -11.24 0.83
CA GLY A 85 0.88 -11.61 1.34
C GLY A 85 0.98 -13.11 1.66
N ALA A 86 -0.01 -13.68 2.31
CA ALA A 86 -0.06 -15.11 2.61
C ALA A 86 -0.11 -15.97 1.33
N ALA A 87 -0.95 -15.62 0.37
CA ALA A 87 -1.11 -16.33 -0.88
C ALA A 87 0.19 -16.32 -1.71
N PHE A 88 0.79 -15.14 -1.90
CA PHE A 88 1.98 -15.00 -2.74
C PHE A 88 3.28 -15.43 -2.05
N SER A 89 3.35 -15.45 -0.72
CA SER A 89 4.48 -16.08 -0.01
C SER A 89 4.44 -17.60 -0.06
N TRP A 90 3.25 -18.18 -0.19
CA TRP A 90 3.08 -19.63 -0.38
C TRP A 90 3.40 -20.06 -1.82
N ASN A 91 2.88 -19.32 -2.79
CA ASN A 91 3.11 -19.56 -4.21
C ASN A 91 3.30 -18.21 -4.92
N ALA A 92 4.51 -17.97 -5.42
CA ALA A 92 4.85 -16.75 -6.16
C ALA A 92 4.25 -16.70 -7.58
N ASP A 93 3.64 -17.77 -8.06
CA ASP A 93 2.87 -17.78 -9.30
C ASP A 93 1.65 -16.87 -9.12
N ILE A 94 1.51 -15.92 -10.05
CA ILE A 94 0.51 -14.88 -9.92
C ILE A 94 -0.88 -15.45 -10.17
N LEU A 95 -1.71 -15.45 -9.14
CA LEU A 95 -3.14 -15.58 -9.29
C LEU A 95 -3.70 -14.23 -9.78
N PRO A 96 -4.48 -14.18 -10.85
CA PRO A 96 -5.04 -12.92 -11.36
C PRO A 96 -5.80 -12.16 -10.28
N GLU A 97 -5.65 -10.84 -10.25
CA GLU A 97 -6.25 -9.97 -9.23
C GLU A 97 -7.76 -10.18 -9.09
N GLU A 98 -8.47 -10.21 -10.22
CA GLU A 98 -9.91 -10.43 -10.23
C GLU A 98 -10.30 -11.74 -9.54
N GLU A 99 -9.52 -12.79 -9.76
CA GLU A 99 -9.81 -14.10 -9.19
C GLU A 99 -9.50 -14.16 -7.69
N ILE A 100 -8.36 -13.63 -7.23
CA ILE A 100 -8.06 -13.58 -5.79
C ILE A 100 -9.04 -12.69 -5.05
N ASN A 101 -9.43 -11.55 -5.61
CA ASN A 101 -10.41 -10.64 -5.02
C ASN A 101 -11.80 -11.30 -4.91
N ARG A 102 -12.19 -12.06 -5.93
CA ARG A 102 -13.43 -12.85 -5.90
C ARG A 102 -13.36 -13.93 -4.82
N GLN A 103 -12.27 -14.66 -4.72
CA GLN A 103 -12.09 -15.69 -3.69
C GLN A 103 -12.14 -15.10 -2.28
N ILE A 104 -11.44 -13.99 -2.03
CA ILE A 104 -11.46 -13.30 -0.74
C ILE A 104 -12.89 -12.84 -0.40
N SER A 105 -13.58 -12.22 -1.36
CA SER A 105 -14.96 -11.77 -1.14
C SER A 105 -15.87 -12.91 -0.69
N VAL A 106 -15.76 -14.07 -1.34
CA VAL A 106 -16.60 -15.24 -1.02
C VAL A 106 -16.16 -15.93 0.28
N LEU A 107 -14.87 -16.24 0.40
CA LEU A 107 -14.39 -17.13 1.46
C LEU A 107 -14.18 -16.42 2.78
N GLU A 108 -13.68 -15.18 2.76
CA GLU A 108 -13.37 -14.43 3.96
C GLU A 108 -14.58 -13.60 4.45
N PHE A 109 -15.31 -12.99 3.51
CA PHE A 109 -16.40 -12.08 3.84
C PHE A 109 -17.80 -12.67 3.62
N GLY A 110 -17.91 -13.88 3.08
CA GLY A 110 -19.21 -14.53 2.82
C GLY A 110 -20.04 -13.84 1.72
N ASP A 111 -19.42 -12.98 0.92
CA ASP A 111 -20.09 -12.29 -0.18
C ASP A 111 -20.28 -13.25 -1.37
N ALA A 112 -21.48 -13.82 -1.50
CA ALA A 112 -21.82 -14.73 -2.57
C ALA A 112 -21.70 -14.12 -3.99
N SER A 113 -21.73 -12.78 -4.10
CA SER A 113 -21.52 -12.10 -5.38
C SER A 113 -20.05 -12.08 -5.83
N GLY A 114 -19.12 -12.25 -4.89
CA GLY A 114 -17.68 -12.19 -5.10
C GLY A 114 -17.15 -10.81 -5.47
N LYS A 115 -17.87 -9.74 -5.15
CA LYS A 115 -17.58 -8.37 -5.61
C LYS A 115 -17.10 -7.43 -4.50
N LEU A 116 -17.17 -7.82 -3.24
CA LEU A 116 -16.90 -6.92 -2.11
C LEU A 116 -15.54 -6.25 -2.22
N VAL A 117 -14.48 -7.02 -2.47
CA VAL A 117 -13.11 -6.47 -2.57
C VAL A 117 -12.99 -5.47 -3.72
N SER A 118 -13.56 -5.77 -4.88
CA SER A 118 -13.56 -4.85 -6.04
C SER A 118 -14.34 -3.56 -5.75
N VAL A 119 -15.41 -3.62 -4.98
CA VAL A 119 -16.14 -2.42 -4.55
C VAL A 119 -15.33 -1.59 -3.57
N LEU A 120 -14.65 -2.23 -2.62
CA LEU A 120 -13.76 -1.55 -1.67
C LEU A 120 -12.59 -0.89 -2.40
N ASP A 121 -12.04 -1.54 -3.42
CA ASP A 121 -10.96 -0.98 -4.24
C ASP A 121 -11.43 0.26 -5.01
N LEU A 122 -12.65 0.28 -5.54
CA LEU A 122 -13.21 1.50 -6.12
C LEU A 122 -13.38 2.63 -5.09
N LEU A 123 -13.74 2.31 -3.86
CA LEU A 123 -13.95 3.29 -2.79
C LEU A 123 -12.65 3.86 -2.24
N CYS A 124 -11.54 3.11 -2.29
CA CYS A 124 -10.25 3.57 -1.77
C CYS A 124 -9.62 4.70 -2.59
N HIS A 125 -10.03 4.88 -3.84
CA HIS A 125 -9.54 5.93 -4.74
C HIS A 125 -10.21 7.29 -4.54
N GLN A 126 -10.97 7.48 -3.46
CA GLN A 126 -11.50 8.79 -3.15
C GLN A 126 -10.38 9.73 -2.66
N ASP A 127 -10.21 10.88 -3.28
CA ASP A 127 -9.20 11.88 -2.95
C ASP A 127 -9.78 13.08 -2.13
N ALA A 128 -11.03 12.95 -1.67
CA ALA A 128 -11.73 14.05 -0.99
C ALA A 128 -11.15 14.38 0.39
N TYR A 129 -10.36 13.49 0.98
CA TYR A 129 -9.82 13.67 2.33
C TYR A 129 -8.38 13.11 2.46
N PRO A 130 -7.36 13.89 2.11
CA PRO A 130 -5.97 13.51 2.29
C PRO A 130 -5.59 13.61 3.78
N TRP A 131 -5.54 12.47 4.46
CA TRP A 131 -5.26 12.39 5.91
C TRP A 131 -3.92 13.03 6.29
N ARG A 132 -2.87 12.77 5.54
CA ARG A 132 -1.55 13.39 5.78
C ARG A 132 -1.65 14.91 5.81
N THR A 133 -2.33 15.50 4.84
CA THR A 133 -2.54 16.96 4.78
C THR A 133 -3.32 17.45 5.99
N ALA A 134 -4.37 16.73 6.41
CA ALA A 134 -5.14 17.10 7.60
C ALA A 134 -4.28 17.12 8.87
N VAL A 135 -3.41 16.12 9.06
CA VAL A 135 -2.48 16.07 10.21
C VAL A 135 -1.46 17.21 10.14
N MET A 136 -0.84 17.44 8.99
CA MET A 136 0.14 18.53 8.82
C MET A 136 -0.46 19.89 9.11
N VAL A 137 -1.72 20.11 8.70
CA VAL A 137 -2.46 21.33 9.01
C VAL A 137 -2.70 21.48 10.49
N GLN A 138 -3.15 20.42 11.14
CA GLN A 138 -3.39 20.43 12.59
C GLN A 138 -2.10 20.75 13.35
N GLU A 139 -1.00 20.11 12.99
CA GLU A 139 0.32 20.37 13.59
C GLU A 139 0.78 21.80 13.36
N ALA A 140 0.59 22.36 12.17
CA ALA A 140 0.95 23.75 11.88
C ALA A 140 0.12 24.74 12.71
N LEU A 141 -1.19 24.48 12.86
CA LEU A 141 -2.08 25.32 13.69
C LEU A 141 -1.71 25.26 15.17
N GLU A 142 -1.26 24.12 15.66
CA GLU A 142 -0.85 23.94 17.05
C GLU A 142 0.52 24.56 17.35
N LEU A 143 1.48 24.43 16.43
CA LEU A 143 2.87 24.87 16.63
C LEU A 143 3.05 26.37 16.38
N HIS A 144 2.39 26.94 15.39
CA HIS A 144 2.69 28.28 14.93
C HIS A 144 1.66 29.32 15.38
N GLN A 145 0.49 28.92 15.82
CA GLN A 145 -0.62 29.81 16.23
C GLN A 145 -0.97 30.94 15.20
N ASP A 146 -0.30 30.96 14.05
CA ASP A 146 -0.48 31.90 12.98
C ASP A 146 -1.31 31.28 11.86
N LYS A 147 -2.52 31.84 11.68
CA LYS A 147 -3.48 31.31 10.70
C LYS A 147 -3.04 31.54 9.24
N GLU A 148 -2.20 32.57 8.99
CA GLU A 148 -1.68 32.85 7.65
C GLU A 148 -0.61 31.82 7.25
N GLU A 149 0.33 31.51 8.15
CA GLU A 149 1.37 30.52 7.94
C GLU A 149 0.77 29.11 7.79
N ALA A 150 -0.23 28.76 8.60
CA ALA A 150 -0.97 27.51 8.48
C ALA A 150 -1.74 27.41 7.14
N ALA A 151 -2.33 28.53 6.68
CA ALA A 151 -3.03 28.56 5.39
C ALA A 151 -2.07 28.46 4.19
N GLU A 152 -0.84 28.98 4.32
CA GLU A 152 0.21 28.85 3.31
C GLU A 152 0.76 27.42 3.24
N LEU A 153 0.96 26.78 4.40
CA LEU A 153 1.34 25.38 4.49
C LEU A 153 0.27 24.46 3.88
N LEU A 154 -1.00 24.74 4.13
CA LEU A 154 -2.14 24.07 3.51
C LEU A 154 -2.09 24.11 1.98
N ARG A 155 -1.85 25.29 1.44
CA ARG A 155 -1.75 25.48 -0.02
C ARG A 155 -0.57 24.72 -0.59
N SER A 156 0.60 24.78 0.04
CA SER A 156 1.80 24.09 -0.40
C SER A 156 1.64 22.55 -0.33
N CYS A 157 0.94 22.03 0.69
CA CYS A 157 0.64 20.60 0.79
C CYS A 157 -0.33 20.15 -0.31
N ALA A 158 -1.36 20.93 -0.59
CA ALA A 158 -2.33 20.60 -1.65
C ALA A 158 -1.67 20.61 -3.05
N GLU A 159 -0.75 21.55 -3.28
CA GLU A 159 0.04 21.61 -4.52
C GLU A 159 1.05 20.45 -4.61
N GLY A 160 1.72 20.10 -3.51
CA GLY A 160 2.67 18.99 -3.44
C GLY A 160 2.01 17.61 -3.59
N ASP A 161 0.82 17.42 -3.05
CA ASP A 161 0.05 16.18 -3.22
C ASP A 161 -0.44 16.01 -4.67
N ALA A 162 -0.77 17.10 -5.35
CA ALA A 162 -1.09 17.08 -6.78
C ALA A 162 0.13 16.71 -7.64
N ASP A 163 1.32 17.19 -7.29
CA ASP A 163 2.57 16.83 -7.98
C ASP A 163 3.00 15.39 -7.69
N ALA A 164 2.80 14.90 -6.47
CA ALA A 164 3.07 13.51 -6.10
C ALA A 164 2.11 12.52 -6.80
N ALA A 165 0.83 12.88 -6.92
CA ALA A 165 -0.15 12.10 -7.67
C ALA A 165 0.19 12.06 -9.18
N ASN A 166 0.66 13.16 -9.74
CA ASN A 166 1.09 13.22 -11.15
C ASN A 166 2.43 12.52 -11.42
N ALA A 167 3.29 12.36 -10.42
CA ALA A 167 4.57 11.65 -10.55
C ALA A 167 4.43 10.12 -10.43
N SER A 168 3.26 9.61 -10.02
CA SER A 168 2.94 8.19 -9.89
C SER A 168 2.13 7.62 -11.07
N ILE A 169 1.92 8.42 -12.13
CA ILE A 169 1.40 8.01 -13.43
C ILE A 169 2.56 7.84 -14.41
#